data_9a80d1684f3da0f9bfc8c310d1dad49f
#
_entry.id   9a80d1684f3da0f9bfc8c310d1dad49f
#
_cell.length_a   1.000
_cell.length_b   1.000
_cell.length_c   1.000
_cell.angle_alpha   90.00
_cell.angle_beta   90.00
_cell.angle_gamma   90.00
#
_symmetry.space_group_name_H-M   'P 1'
#
loop_
_entity.id
_entity.type
_entity.pdbx_description
1 polymer ?
#
loop_
_entity_poly.entity_id
_entity_poly.type
_entity_poly.pdbx_seq_one_letter_code
_entity_poly.pdbx_strand_id
1 'polypeptide(L)'
;MAPDPKIDFLARLEQLLRPVDGWGEFRRGARKAAVVFVLYEADAGGRWEVPFVRRRGDLRDHPGQVALPGGGVHEGESAWEAAQREVEEEIGVPRGRLVALGAGDPIYAAVSNFSVVPFVAHLPGPVPRFVHEPNELEGVLQIPLERLLDDSAWLESADPWRFRYLAHEESVVWGLTERIVAGLAPKLRQALAPQTDGGEAAK
;
A
#
# COMPACT_ATOMS: atom_id res chain seq x y z
N MET A 1 27.07 17.19 -5.51
CA MET A 1 25.97 17.39 -4.55
C MET A 1 25.32 16.01 -4.39
N ALA A 2 25.34 15.45 -3.18
CA ALA A 2 24.69 14.17 -2.94
C ALA A 2 23.21 14.29 -3.28
N PRO A 3 22.58 13.26 -3.90
CA PRO A 3 21.16 13.26 -4.17
C PRO A 3 20.38 13.38 -2.84
N ASP A 4 19.21 14.01 -2.91
CA ASP A 4 18.29 14.05 -1.77
C ASP A 4 17.94 12.60 -1.39
N PRO A 5 18.16 12.18 -0.13
CA PRO A 5 17.90 10.80 0.31
C PRO A 5 16.48 10.30 0.00
N LYS A 6 15.52 11.21 -0.08
CA LYS A 6 14.12 10.91 -0.41
C LYS A 6 13.93 10.57 -1.88
N ILE A 7 14.52 11.38 -2.76
CA ILE A 7 14.49 11.14 -4.21
C ILE A 7 15.19 9.82 -4.52
N ASP A 8 16.31 9.56 -3.84
CA ASP A 8 17.04 8.33 -3.98
C ASP A 8 16.22 7.10 -3.52
N PHE A 9 15.50 7.19 -2.41
CA PHE A 9 14.59 6.12 -1.94
C PHE A 9 13.52 5.79 -2.97
N LEU A 10 12.78 6.81 -3.47
CA LEU A 10 11.70 6.60 -4.42
C LEU A 10 12.22 6.03 -5.76
N ALA A 11 13.35 6.54 -6.26
CA ALA A 11 13.96 6.05 -7.50
C ALA A 11 14.44 4.59 -7.37
N ARG A 12 15.00 4.20 -6.22
CA ARG A 12 15.38 2.81 -5.95
C ARG A 12 14.16 1.91 -5.82
N LEU A 13 13.11 2.38 -5.17
CA LEU A 13 11.89 1.61 -5.01
C LEU A 13 11.23 1.34 -6.37
N GLU A 14 11.18 2.34 -7.25
CA GLU A 14 10.67 2.20 -8.61
C GLU A 14 11.41 1.10 -9.38
N GLN A 15 12.74 1.01 -9.27
CA GLN A 15 13.54 -0.03 -9.92
C GLN A 15 13.28 -1.45 -9.39
N LEU A 16 12.78 -1.59 -8.17
CA LEU A 16 12.48 -2.88 -7.54
C LEU A 16 11.05 -3.37 -7.79
N LEU A 17 10.18 -2.48 -8.21
CA LEU A 17 8.78 -2.77 -8.51
C LEU A 17 8.61 -3.24 -9.96
N ARG A 18 7.49 -3.88 -10.24
CA ARG A 18 7.09 -4.16 -11.62
C ARG A 18 6.59 -2.86 -12.28
N PRO A 19 6.79 -2.65 -13.57
CA PRO A 19 6.19 -1.51 -14.28
C PRO A 19 4.67 -1.50 -14.11
N VAL A 20 4.06 -0.31 -14.09
CA VAL A 20 2.60 -0.16 -13.93
C VAL A 20 1.82 -0.94 -14.97
N ASP A 21 2.27 -0.93 -16.24
CA ASP A 21 1.63 -1.65 -17.35
C ASP A 21 2.18 -3.08 -17.53
N GLY A 22 3.22 -3.45 -16.78
CA GLY A 22 3.93 -4.74 -16.88
C GLY A 22 3.82 -5.61 -15.63
N TRP A 23 2.86 -5.34 -14.72
CA TRP A 23 2.73 -6.08 -13.47
C TRP A 23 2.28 -7.54 -13.64
N GLY A 24 1.72 -7.91 -14.78
CA GLY A 24 1.26 -9.26 -15.09
C GLY A 24 -0.24 -9.30 -15.44
N GLU A 25 -0.91 -10.36 -15.04
CA GLU A 25 -2.32 -10.59 -15.35
C GLU A 25 -3.13 -10.98 -14.11
N PHE A 26 -4.41 -10.66 -14.12
CA PHE A 26 -5.36 -11.16 -13.14
C PHE A 26 -5.57 -12.67 -13.31
N ARG A 27 -5.77 -13.36 -12.19
CA ARG A 27 -6.14 -14.76 -12.23
C ARG A 27 -7.43 -14.97 -13.02
N ARG A 28 -7.40 -15.87 -14.00
CA ARG A 28 -8.55 -16.20 -14.83
C ARG A 28 -9.74 -16.66 -13.98
N GLY A 29 -10.92 -16.10 -14.24
CA GLY A 29 -12.15 -16.42 -13.51
C GLY A 29 -12.30 -15.79 -12.13
N ALA A 30 -11.29 -15.01 -11.68
CA ALA A 30 -11.42 -14.22 -10.46
C ALA A 30 -12.02 -12.84 -10.75
N ARG A 31 -12.64 -12.25 -9.73
CA ARG A 31 -13.00 -10.82 -9.71
C ARG A 31 -11.71 -10.00 -9.68
N LYS A 32 -11.67 -8.91 -10.43
CA LYS A 32 -10.48 -8.07 -10.55
C LYS A 32 -10.55 -6.91 -9.57
N ALA A 33 -9.47 -6.65 -8.86
CA ALA A 33 -9.36 -5.49 -7.99
C ALA A 33 -7.94 -4.91 -8.02
N ALA A 34 -7.84 -3.64 -7.67
CA ALA A 34 -6.57 -2.94 -7.53
C ALA A 34 -6.58 -2.09 -6.26
N VAL A 35 -5.44 -2.04 -5.56
CA VAL A 35 -5.25 -1.23 -4.36
C VAL A 35 -3.98 -0.40 -4.49
N VAL A 36 -3.84 0.68 -3.70
CA VAL A 36 -2.65 1.52 -3.72
C VAL A 36 -2.00 1.60 -2.35
N PHE A 37 -0.73 1.26 -2.30
CA PHE A 37 0.16 1.58 -1.20
C PHE A 37 0.71 3.00 -1.44
N VAL A 38 0.02 4.01 -0.90
CA VAL A 38 0.36 5.42 -1.09
C VAL A 38 1.44 5.82 -0.09
N LEU A 39 2.60 6.23 -0.59
CA LEU A 39 3.69 6.80 0.21
C LEU A 39 3.59 8.33 0.22
N TYR A 40 3.57 8.93 1.39
CA TYR A 40 3.64 10.38 1.54
C TYR A 40 4.51 10.77 2.74
N GLU A 41 5.04 11.98 2.71
CA GLU A 41 5.78 12.55 3.83
C GLU A 41 4.82 13.23 4.80
N ALA A 42 4.77 12.73 6.04
CA ALA A 42 3.89 13.26 7.08
C ALA A 42 4.38 14.58 7.68
N ASP A 43 5.68 14.83 7.60
CA ASP A 43 6.30 16.02 8.18
C ASP A 43 7.57 16.45 7.41
N ALA A 44 8.09 17.63 7.75
CA ALA A 44 9.34 18.14 7.17
C ALA A 44 10.59 17.31 7.55
N GLY A 45 10.47 16.41 8.52
CA GLY A 45 11.53 15.48 8.93
C GLY A 45 11.68 14.27 8.00
N GLY A 46 10.78 14.11 7.03
CA GLY A 46 10.84 13.04 6.04
C GLY A 46 10.32 11.70 6.54
N ARG A 47 9.44 11.72 7.55
CA ARG A 47 8.76 10.51 8.01
C ARG A 47 7.74 10.07 6.97
N TRP A 48 7.91 8.86 6.45
CA TRP A 48 6.98 8.24 5.52
C TRP A 48 5.79 7.62 6.23
N GLU A 49 4.61 7.89 5.73
CA GLU A 49 3.37 7.27 6.18
C GLU A 49 2.57 6.70 5.00
N VAL A 50 1.66 5.79 5.33
CA VAL A 50 0.77 5.12 4.39
C VAL A 50 -0.66 5.25 4.91
N PRO A 51 -1.62 5.76 4.10
CA PRO A 51 -3.03 5.81 4.48
C PRO A 51 -3.67 4.44 4.29
N PHE A 52 -4.46 4.04 5.28
CA PHE A 52 -5.34 2.88 5.23
C PHE A 52 -6.77 3.34 5.49
N VAL A 53 -7.72 2.70 4.88
CA VAL A 53 -9.15 2.93 5.11
C VAL A 53 -9.67 1.95 6.14
N ARG A 54 -10.53 2.42 7.07
CA ARG A 54 -11.28 1.56 7.98
C ARG A 54 -12.73 1.52 7.54
N ARG A 55 -13.19 0.33 7.17
CA ARG A 55 -14.58 0.09 6.79
C ARG A 55 -15.50 0.22 8.00
N ARG A 56 -16.72 0.69 7.77
CA ARG A 56 -17.72 0.78 8.86
C ARG A 56 -18.02 -0.58 9.46
N GLY A 57 -18.18 -0.59 10.77
CA GLY A 57 -18.47 -1.81 11.53
C GLY A 57 -19.89 -2.38 11.32
N ASP A 58 -20.80 -1.59 10.74
CA ASP A 58 -22.19 -1.97 10.44
C ASP A 58 -22.41 -2.48 9.00
N LEU A 59 -21.37 -2.55 8.19
CA LEU A 59 -21.44 -3.09 6.84
C LEU A 59 -21.61 -4.61 6.83
N ARG A 60 -22.31 -5.13 5.81
CA ARG A 60 -22.52 -6.56 5.60
C ARG A 60 -21.24 -7.31 5.26
N ASP A 61 -20.40 -6.67 4.43
CA ASP A 61 -19.16 -7.25 3.93
C ASP A 61 -17.95 -6.57 4.58
N HIS A 62 -17.09 -7.38 5.23
CA HIS A 62 -15.84 -6.93 5.83
C HIS A 62 -15.98 -5.79 6.88
N PRO A 63 -16.90 -5.90 7.86
CA PRO A 63 -17.12 -4.84 8.86
C PRO A 63 -15.86 -4.57 9.67
N GLY A 64 -15.52 -3.29 9.86
CA GLY A 64 -14.36 -2.85 10.65
C GLY A 64 -12.99 -3.19 10.06
N GLN A 65 -12.93 -3.78 8.88
CA GLN A 65 -11.66 -4.18 8.26
C GLN A 65 -10.83 -2.96 7.86
N VAL A 66 -9.53 -3.05 8.14
CA VAL A 66 -8.53 -2.07 7.67
C VAL A 66 -7.89 -2.56 6.39
N ALA A 67 -7.92 -1.72 5.36
CA ALA A 67 -7.40 -2.05 4.04
C ALA A 67 -6.61 -0.88 3.44
N LEU A 68 -5.77 -1.18 2.45
CA LEU A 68 -5.25 -0.15 1.55
C LEU A 68 -6.41 0.40 0.71
N PRO A 69 -6.40 1.70 0.36
CA PRO A 69 -7.38 2.26 -0.56
C PRO A 69 -7.40 1.50 -1.87
N GLY A 70 -8.61 1.17 -2.35
CA GLY A 70 -8.75 0.42 -3.59
C GLY A 70 -10.02 -0.41 -3.67
N GLY A 71 -10.32 -0.91 -4.87
CA GLY A 71 -11.55 -1.66 -5.11
C GLY A 71 -11.59 -2.40 -6.43
N GLY A 72 -12.78 -2.68 -6.90
CA GLY A 72 -13.03 -3.44 -8.12
C GLY A 72 -12.63 -2.70 -9.39
N VAL A 73 -12.07 -3.43 -10.35
CA VAL A 73 -11.79 -2.90 -11.69
C VAL A 73 -13.07 -2.98 -12.52
N HIS A 74 -13.54 -1.85 -13.04
CA HIS A 74 -14.72 -1.75 -13.89
C HIS A 74 -14.41 -2.12 -15.33
N GLU A 75 -15.45 -2.38 -16.12
CA GLU A 75 -15.30 -2.63 -17.55
C GLU A 75 -14.77 -1.38 -18.26
N GLY A 76 -13.71 -1.56 -19.05
CA GLY A 76 -13.11 -0.48 -19.84
C GLY A 76 -12.04 0.33 -19.12
N GLU A 77 -11.83 0.16 -17.81
CA GLU A 77 -10.73 0.79 -17.09
C GLU A 77 -9.54 -0.16 -16.91
N SER A 78 -8.34 0.39 -16.91
CA SER A 78 -7.14 -0.33 -16.48
C SER A 78 -7.13 -0.53 -14.95
N ALA A 79 -6.31 -1.45 -14.46
CA ALA A 79 -6.16 -1.66 -13.02
C ALA A 79 -5.63 -0.41 -12.29
N TRP A 80 -4.75 0.36 -12.94
CA TRP A 80 -4.22 1.60 -12.36
C TRP A 80 -5.29 2.71 -12.31
N GLU A 81 -6.10 2.86 -13.36
CA GLU A 81 -7.22 3.82 -13.35
C GLU A 81 -8.25 3.48 -12.26
N ALA A 82 -8.58 2.19 -12.10
CA ALA A 82 -9.44 1.74 -11.00
C ALA A 82 -8.84 2.12 -9.64
N ALA A 83 -7.57 1.82 -9.42
CA ALA A 83 -6.87 2.14 -8.19
C ALA A 83 -6.87 3.64 -7.88
N GLN A 84 -6.62 4.49 -8.89
CA GLN A 84 -6.68 5.95 -8.73
C GLN A 84 -8.09 6.48 -8.42
N ARG A 85 -9.12 5.90 -9.06
CA ARG A 85 -10.52 6.24 -8.81
C ARG A 85 -10.90 5.96 -7.37
N GLU A 86 -10.58 4.77 -6.87
CA GLU A 86 -10.88 4.37 -5.49
C GLU A 86 -10.15 5.25 -4.47
N VAL A 87 -8.87 5.60 -4.70
CA VAL A 87 -8.12 6.52 -3.84
C VAL A 87 -8.80 7.90 -3.77
N GLU A 88 -9.32 8.40 -4.90
CA GLU A 88 -10.05 9.67 -4.92
C GLU A 88 -11.38 9.57 -4.17
N GLU A 89 -12.14 8.50 -4.38
CA GLU A 89 -13.43 8.24 -3.74
C GLU A 89 -13.29 7.97 -2.24
N GLU A 90 -12.34 7.13 -1.84
CA GLU A 90 -12.20 6.65 -0.46
C GLU A 90 -11.46 7.61 0.48
N ILE A 91 -10.43 8.34 -0.02
CA ILE A 91 -9.58 9.19 0.84
C ILE A 91 -9.43 10.63 0.32
N GLY A 92 -10.15 11.00 -0.74
CA GLY A 92 -10.19 12.38 -1.25
C GLY A 92 -8.92 12.88 -1.92
N VAL A 93 -8.02 11.99 -2.33
CA VAL A 93 -6.79 12.35 -3.04
C VAL A 93 -7.06 12.37 -4.55
N PRO A 94 -6.98 13.54 -5.22
CA PRO A 94 -7.21 13.63 -6.66
C PRO A 94 -6.28 12.70 -7.46
N ARG A 95 -6.81 11.99 -8.45
CA ARG A 95 -6.07 11.01 -9.28
C ARG A 95 -4.75 11.56 -9.82
N GLY A 96 -4.77 12.78 -10.35
CA GLY A 96 -3.59 13.43 -10.93
C GLY A 96 -2.49 13.81 -9.94
N ARG A 97 -2.69 13.62 -8.64
CA ARG A 97 -1.66 13.86 -7.62
C ARG A 97 -0.80 12.63 -7.32
N LEU A 98 -1.25 11.44 -7.70
CA LEU A 98 -0.50 10.22 -7.48
C LEU A 98 0.56 10.02 -8.57
N VAL A 99 1.81 9.90 -8.15
CA VAL A 99 2.93 9.50 -9.03
C VAL A 99 3.13 7.99 -8.85
N ALA A 100 2.81 7.22 -9.88
CA ALA A 100 2.99 5.77 -9.84
C ALA A 100 4.48 5.42 -9.81
N LEU A 101 4.88 4.57 -8.87
CA LEU A 101 6.23 4.01 -8.78
C LEU A 101 6.29 2.60 -9.38
N GLY A 102 5.16 1.90 -9.42
CA GLY A 102 5.08 0.55 -9.97
C GLY A 102 4.07 -0.31 -9.23
N ALA A 103 4.20 -1.62 -9.40
CA ALA A 103 3.31 -2.61 -8.78
C ALA A 103 4.07 -3.71 -8.06
N GLY A 104 3.45 -4.26 -7.03
CA GLY A 104 3.83 -5.52 -6.41
C GLY A 104 3.31 -6.73 -7.20
N ASP A 105 3.54 -7.92 -6.65
CA ASP A 105 3.02 -9.14 -7.25
C ASP A 105 1.50 -9.27 -6.99
N PRO A 106 0.70 -9.67 -8.00
CA PRO A 106 -0.72 -9.90 -7.82
C PRO A 106 -1.00 -10.99 -6.77
N ILE A 107 -2.02 -10.78 -5.95
CA ILE A 107 -2.40 -11.70 -4.88
C ILE A 107 -3.82 -12.22 -5.14
N TYR A 108 -3.99 -13.53 -5.03
CA TYR A 108 -5.31 -14.15 -5.08
C TYR A 108 -5.88 -14.34 -3.67
N ALA A 109 -7.06 -13.77 -3.43
CA ALA A 109 -7.85 -13.94 -2.22
C ALA A 109 -8.94 -14.99 -2.47
N ALA A 110 -8.67 -16.24 -2.09
CA ALA A 110 -9.54 -17.37 -2.41
C ALA A 110 -10.94 -17.25 -1.79
N VAL A 111 -11.05 -16.71 -0.58
CA VAL A 111 -12.33 -16.57 0.16
C VAL A 111 -13.32 -15.65 -0.58
N SER A 112 -12.83 -14.54 -1.12
CA SER A 112 -13.65 -13.56 -1.85
C SER A 112 -13.59 -13.70 -3.36
N ASN A 113 -12.79 -14.65 -3.87
CA ASN A 113 -12.49 -14.85 -5.29
C ASN A 113 -11.98 -13.59 -6.00
N PHE A 114 -11.18 -12.77 -5.32
CA PHE A 114 -10.52 -11.61 -5.92
C PHE A 114 -9.08 -11.92 -6.32
N SER A 115 -8.71 -11.45 -7.49
CA SER A 115 -7.31 -11.27 -7.89
C SER A 115 -6.99 -9.79 -7.74
N VAL A 116 -6.05 -9.45 -6.86
CA VAL A 116 -5.76 -8.07 -6.47
C VAL A 116 -4.35 -7.71 -6.89
N VAL A 117 -4.18 -6.60 -7.61
CA VAL A 117 -2.86 -6.02 -7.89
C VAL A 117 -2.60 -4.85 -6.94
N PRO A 118 -1.51 -4.88 -6.15
CA PRO A 118 -1.12 -3.76 -5.32
C PRO A 118 -0.18 -2.83 -6.10
N PHE A 119 -0.61 -1.63 -6.38
CA PHE A 119 0.25 -0.56 -6.86
C PHE A 119 0.96 0.15 -5.71
N VAL A 120 2.11 0.73 -5.99
CA VAL A 120 2.83 1.64 -5.09
C VAL A 120 2.89 3.00 -5.77
N ALA A 121 2.49 4.02 -5.06
CA ALA A 121 2.50 5.38 -5.56
C ALA A 121 3.05 6.36 -4.52
N HIS A 122 3.67 7.43 -4.98
CA HIS A 122 4.06 8.58 -4.18
C HIS A 122 3.03 9.69 -4.31
N LEU A 123 2.65 10.28 -3.19
CA LEU A 123 1.83 11.50 -3.12
C LEU A 123 2.75 12.68 -2.77
N PRO A 124 3.23 13.44 -3.76
CA PRO A 124 4.16 14.55 -3.55
C PRO A 124 3.49 15.79 -2.95
N GLY A 125 4.31 16.60 -2.29
CA GLY A 125 3.91 17.91 -1.75
C GLY A 125 3.10 17.81 -0.46
N PRO A 126 2.41 18.90 -0.06
CA PRO A 126 1.69 18.92 1.19
C PRO A 126 0.56 17.88 1.17
N VAL A 127 0.50 17.08 2.24
CA VAL A 127 -0.54 16.08 2.41
C VAL A 127 -1.89 16.78 2.54
N PRO A 128 -2.89 16.44 1.71
CA PRO A 128 -4.23 16.94 1.88
C PRO A 128 -4.83 16.37 3.16
N ARG A 129 -5.75 17.08 3.76
CA ARG A 129 -6.60 16.46 4.77
C ARG A 129 -7.37 15.33 4.08
N PHE A 130 -7.12 14.09 4.50
CA PHE A 130 -7.87 12.95 4.00
C PHE A 130 -9.35 13.09 4.33
N VAL A 131 -10.20 12.91 3.33
CA VAL A 131 -11.66 12.96 3.45
C VAL A 131 -12.19 11.61 3.00
N HIS A 132 -12.79 10.87 3.92
CA HIS A 132 -13.35 9.56 3.62
C HIS A 132 -14.83 9.63 3.23
N GLU A 133 -15.28 8.63 2.46
CA GLU A 133 -16.70 8.42 2.15
C GLU A 133 -17.45 7.88 3.38
N PRO A 134 -18.31 8.68 4.05
CA PRO A 134 -18.89 8.32 5.35
C PRO A 134 -19.92 7.18 5.28
N ASN A 135 -20.42 6.83 4.09
CA ASN A 135 -21.34 5.71 3.93
C ASN A 135 -20.64 4.35 3.96
N GLU A 136 -19.35 4.31 3.61
CA GLU A 136 -18.58 3.06 3.53
C GLU A 136 -17.47 2.99 4.58
N LEU A 137 -16.92 4.13 4.97
CA LEU A 137 -15.74 4.19 5.81
C LEU A 137 -16.01 4.92 7.13
N GLU A 138 -15.35 4.48 8.19
CA GLU A 138 -15.30 5.16 9.49
C GLU A 138 -14.18 6.20 9.53
N GLY A 139 -13.12 6.04 8.74
CA GLY A 139 -11.98 6.95 8.73
C GLY A 139 -10.80 6.45 7.95
N VAL A 140 -9.76 7.28 7.95
CA VAL A 140 -8.46 6.99 7.37
C VAL A 140 -7.43 6.92 8.50
N LEU A 141 -6.74 5.79 8.58
CA LEU A 141 -5.61 5.56 9.49
C LEU A 141 -4.32 5.92 8.75
N GLN A 142 -3.41 6.60 9.43
CA GLN A 142 -2.11 6.97 8.89
C GLN A 142 -1.03 6.19 9.62
N ILE A 143 -0.50 5.13 8.99
CA ILE A 143 0.44 4.23 9.64
C ILE A 143 1.86 4.56 9.19
N PRO A 144 2.80 4.83 10.12
CA PRO A 144 4.20 5.06 9.78
C PRO A 144 4.80 3.86 9.02
N LEU A 145 5.52 4.14 7.93
CA LEU A 145 6.17 3.11 7.12
C LEU A 145 7.12 2.24 7.96
N GLU A 146 7.88 2.86 8.86
CA GLU A 146 8.78 2.16 9.79
C GLU A 146 8.05 1.10 10.61
N ARG A 147 6.81 1.41 11.07
CA ARG A 147 5.99 0.46 11.82
C ARG A 147 5.49 -0.70 10.96
N LEU A 148 5.16 -0.44 9.69
CA LEU A 148 4.79 -1.49 8.73
C LEU A 148 5.97 -2.42 8.41
N LEU A 149 7.19 -1.90 8.47
CA LEU A 149 8.42 -2.64 8.18
C LEU A 149 9.09 -3.26 9.42
N ASP A 150 8.62 -2.95 10.61
CA ASP A 150 9.11 -3.57 11.85
C ASP A 150 8.45 -4.94 12.06
N ASP A 151 9.20 -6.02 11.84
CA ASP A 151 8.68 -7.38 12.02
C ASP A 151 8.22 -7.67 13.45
N SER A 152 8.76 -6.97 14.45
CA SER A 152 8.37 -7.13 15.86
C SER A 152 7.01 -6.49 16.18
N ALA A 153 6.54 -5.56 15.34
CA ALA A 153 5.23 -4.94 15.48
C ALA A 153 4.08 -5.85 14.98
N TRP A 154 4.41 -6.88 14.19
CA TRP A 154 3.45 -7.84 13.68
C TRP A 154 3.33 -9.03 14.62
N LEU A 155 2.15 -9.23 15.17
CA LEU A 155 1.85 -10.29 16.14
C LEU A 155 1.19 -11.48 15.44
N GLU A 156 1.29 -12.66 16.04
CA GLU A 156 0.51 -13.82 15.64
C GLU A 156 -0.75 -13.95 16.51
N SER A 157 -1.89 -14.22 15.89
CA SER A 157 -3.12 -14.47 16.64
C SER A 157 -3.03 -15.79 17.41
N ALA A 158 -3.67 -15.82 18.59
CA ALA A 158 -3.81 -17.05 19.38
C ALA A 158 -4.87 -18.01 18.81
N ASP A 159 -5.57 -17.61 17.76
CA ASP A 159 -6.60 -18.38 17.07
C ASP A 159 -6.03 -19.65 16.42
N PRO A 160 -6.82 -20.72 16.26
CA PRO A 160 -6.41 -21.91 15.50
C PRO A 160 -5.96 -21.63 14.07
N TRP A 161 -6.46 -20.54 13.48
CA TRP A 161 -6.13 -20.11 12.10
C TRP A 161 -4.79 -19.41 11.97
N ARG A 162 -4.13 -19.04 13.09
CA ARG A 162 -2.78 -18.44 13.15
C ARG A 162 -2.54 -17.43 12.03
N PHE A 163 -3.18 -16.27 12.11
CA PHE A 163 -2.92 -15.18 11.19
C PHE A 163 -2.02 -14.11 11.82
N ARG A 164 -1.23 -13.48 11.00
CA ARG A 164 -0.37 -12.35 11.37
C ARG A 164 -1.19 -11.06 11.34
N TYR A 165 -0.99 -10.17 12.30
CA TYR A 165 -1.69 -8.90 12.38
C TYR A 165 -0.83 -7.79 12.98
N LEU A 166 -1.12 -6.54 12.58
CA LEU A 166 -0.57 -5.32 13.17
C LEU A 166 -1.69 -4.56 13.89
N ALA A 167 -1.53 -4.34 15.20
CA ALA A 167 -2.41 -3.45 15.94
C ALA A 167 -1.95 -2.01 15.77
N HIS A 168 -2.88 -1.12 15.42
CA HIS A 168 -2.63 0.32 15.30
C HIS A 168 -3.87 1.08 15.75
N GLU A 169 -3.72 1.93 16.80
CA GLU A 169 -4.84 2.55 17.50
C GLU A 169 -5.87 1.48 17.93
N GLU A 170 -7.15 1.68 17.67
CA GLU A 170 -8.24 0.72 17.95
C GLU A 170 -8.52 -0.23 16.77
N SER A 171 -7.56 -0.38 15.85
CA SER A 171 -7.72 -1.10 14.59
C SER A 171 -6.69 -2.19 14.42
N VAL A 172 -6.98 -3.14 13.53
CA VAL A 172 -6.10 -4.28 13.24
C VAL A 172 -5.95 -4.46 11.73
N VAL A 173 -4.70 -4.44 11.27
CA VAL A 173 -4.34 -4.78 9.89
C VAL A 173 -4.03 -6.28 9.81
N TRP A 174 -4.75 -7.02 8.98
CA TRP A 174 -4.59 -8.48 8.86
C TRP A 174 -5.04 -8.99 7.48
N GLY A 175 -4.90 -10.28 7.23
CA GLY A 175 -5.47 -10.96 6.07
C GLY A 175 -4.85 -10.54 4.74
N LEU A 176 -5.66 -10.12 3.75
CA LEU A 176 -5.14 -9.72 2.45
C LEU A 176 -4.23 -8.50 2.54
N THR A 177 -4.58 -7.53 3.38
CA THR A 177 -3.79 -6.31 3.59
C THR A 177 -2.42 -6.63 4.18
N GLU A 178 -2.36 -7.50 5.19
CA GLU A 178 -1.09 -8.00 5.74
C GLU A 178 -0.23 -8.67 4.66
N ARG A 179 -0.82 -9.55 3.84
CA ARG A 179 -0.10 -10.25 2.77
C ARG A 179 0.47 -9.28 1.72
N ILE A 180 -0.26 -8.22 1.40
CA ILE A 180 0.23 -7.17 0.49
C ILE A 180 1.42 -6.44 1.10
N VAL A 181 1.30 -5.99 2.35
CA VAL A 181 2.40 -5.32 3.07
C VAL A 181 3.62 -6.23 3.18
N ALA A 182 3.43 -7.50 3.57
CA ALA A 182 4.51 -8.48 3.66
C ALA A 182 5.22 -8.73 2.30
N GLY A 183 4.46 -8.73 1.21
CA GLY A 183 5.00 -8.87 -0.15
C GLY A 183 5.81 -7.66 -0.62
N LEU A 184 5.44 -6.45 -0.18
CA LEU A 184 6.14 -5.20 -0.51
C LEU A 184 7.34 -4.93 0.43
N ALA A 185 7.29 -5.39 1.67
CA ALA A 185 8.27 -5.07 2.71
C ALA A 185 9.74 -5.35 2.31
N PRO A 186 10.11 -6.45 1.65
CA PRO A 186 11.49 -6.67 1.21
C PRO A 186 11.99 -5.58 0.26
N LYS A 187 11.17 -5.16 -0.72
CA LYS A 187 11.51 -4.12 -1.70
C LYS A 187 11.64 -2.75 -1.02
N LEU A 188 10.72 -2.43 -0.11
CA LEU A 188 10.74 -1.19 0.66
C LEU A 188 11.99 -1.11 1.56
N ARG A 189 12.33 -2.17 2.29
CA ARG A 189 13.55 -2.23 3.10
C ARG A 189 14.81 -2.10 2.25
N GLN A 190 14.87 -2.77 1.11
CA GLN A 190 15.99 -2.67 0.18
C GLN A 190 16.16 -1.25 -0.37
N ALA A 191 15.07 -0.58 -0.71
CA ALA A 191 15.11 0.80 -1.19
C ALA A 191 15.54 1.79 -0.10
N LEU A 192 15.17 1.56 1.16
CA LEU A 192 15.55 2.38 2.32
C LEU A 192 16.98 2.13 2.81
N ALA A 193 17.58 0.99 2.48
CA ALA A 193 18.93 0.67 2.92
C ALA A 193 19.94 1.71 2.41
N PRO A 194 20.86 2.20 3.24
CA PRO A 194 21.92 3.09 2.79
C PRO A 194 22.74 2.39 1.70
N GLN A 195 23.12 3.13 0.67
CA GLN A 195 24.13 2.62 -0.27
C GLN A 195 25.42 2.39 0.50
N THR A 196 25.83 1.14 0.61
CA THR A 196 27.23 0.87 0.90
C THR A 196 28.00 1.27 -0.37
N ASP A 197 28.64 2.43 -0.34
CA ASP A 197 29.66 2.77 -1.34
C ASP A 197 30.57 1.54 -1.45
N GLY A 198 30.52 0.90 -2.62
CA GLY A 198 31.44 -0.17 -2.96
C GLY A 198 32.86 0.40 -2.94
N GLY A 199 33.40 0.48 -1.70
CA GLY A 199 34.78 0.87 -1.47
C GLY A 199 35.66 -0.08 -2.25
N GLU A 200 36.22 0.46 -3.30
CA GLU A 200 37.48 0.16 -3.92
C GLU A 200 38.32 -0.85 -3.16
N ALA A 201 38.17 -2.13 -3.54
CA ALA A 201 39.26 -3.09 -3.30
C ALA A 201 40.28 -2.90 -4.42
N ALA A 202 41.00 -1.79 -4.36
CA ALA A 202 42.26 -1.66 -5.05
C ALA A 202 43.34 -2.34 -4.19
N LYS A 203 43.78 -3.52 -4.60
CA LYS A 203 45.20 -3.87 -4.79
C LYS A 203 45.34 -5.35 -4.98
#